data_4054cbd7012dd16fba92e5e8d46db7e5
#
_entry.id   4054cbd7012dd16fba92e5e8d46db7e5
#
_cell.length_a   1.000
_cell.length_b   1.000
_cell.length_c   1.000
_cell.angle_alpha   90.00
_cell.angle_beta   90.00
_cell.angle_gamma   90.00
#
_symmetry.space_group_name_H-M   'P 1'
#
loop_
_entity.id
_entity.type
_entity.pdbx_description
1 polymer ?
#
loop_
_entity_poly.entity_id
_entity_poly.type
_entity_poly.pdbx_seq_one_letter_code
_entity_poly.pdbx_strand_id
1 'polypeptide(L)'
;MGNMKYNVDIDLKPRPVLQELIEDLTNKMLAQKRVLADCEHMGAPDTLIDGLKSDIKLLDQVIERCYAQQELIDMRAEQIIGLN
;
A
#
# COMPACT_ATOMS: atom_id res chain seq x y z
N MET A 1 -1.61 -11.34 18.93
CA MET A 1 -1.18 -11.25 17.55
C MET A 1 -1.61 -9.93 16.93
N GLY A 2 -0.66 -9.16 16.52
CA GLY A 2 -0.97 -7.90 15.87
C GLY A 2 -1.49 -8.11 14.47
N ASN A 3 -2.77 -8.38 14.34
CA ASN A 3 -3.36 -8.49 13.02
C ASN A 3 -3.46 -7.11 12.40
N MET A 4 -2.48 -6.78 11.60
CA MET A 4 -2.57 -5.56 10.82
C MET A 4 -3.64 -5.76 9.76
N LYS A 5 -4.46 -4.73 9.58
CA LYS A 5 -5.56 -4.72 8.62
C LYS A 5 -5.11 -5.06 7.20
N TYR A 6 -3.88 -4.72 6.85
CA TYR A 6 -3.30 -4.94 5.53
C TYR A 6 -2.09 -5.86 5.59
N ASN A 7 -2.13 -6.83 6.51
CA ASN A 7 -1.05 -7.78 6.66
C ASN A 7 -1.12 -8.80 5.52
N VAL A 8 -0.19 -8.71 4.60
CA VAL A 8 -0.07 -9.62 3.46
C VAL A 8 1.37 -10.11 3.37
N ASP A 9 1.56 -11.31 2.84
CA ASP A 9 2.88 -11.90 2.65
C ASP A 9 3.52 -11.33 1.38
N ILE A 10 3.88 -10.06 1.43
CA ILE A 10 4.41 -9.33 0.29
C ILE A 10 5.67 -10.00 -0.25
N ASP A 11 6.54 -10.47 0.66
CA ASP A 11 7.82 -11.06 0.31
C ASP A 11 7.69 -12.38 -0.47
N LEU A 12 6.54 -13.04 -0.38
CA LEU A 12 6.29 -14.30 -1.03
C LEU A 12 5.48 -14.18 -2.32
N LYS A 13 5.01 -12.98 -2.65
CA LYS A 13 4.15 -12.78 -3.80
C LYS A 13 4.94 -12.54 -5.07
N PRO A 14 4.52 -13.16 -6.19
CA PRO A 14 5.15 -12.89 -7.48
C PRO A 14 4.82 -11.48 -7.98
N ARG A 15 5.63 -10.99 -8.91
CA ARG A 15 5.51 -9.63 -9.43
C ARG A 15 4.12 -9.27 -9.96
N PRO A 16 3.44 -10.12 -10.75
CA PRO A 16 2.09 -9.78 -11.23
C PRO A 16 1.07 -9.59 -10.12
N VAL A 17 1.17 -10.40 -9.06
CA VAL A 17 0.29 -10.28 -7.90
C VAL A 17 0.57 -9.00 -7.13
N LEU A 18 1.84 -8.63 -7.01
CA LEU A 18 2.24 -7.36 -6.38
C LEU A 18 1.69 -6.17 -7.16
N GLN A 19 1.71 -6.24 -8.48
CA GLN A 19 1.17 -5.16 -9.31
C GLN A 19 -0.33 -4.98 -9.10
N GLU A 20 -1.09 -6.08 -9.07
CA GLU A 20 -2.52 -6.03 -8.77
C GLU A 20 -2.79 -5.45 -7.38
N LEU A 21 -1.99 -5.89 -6.40
CA LEU A 21 -2.12 -5.41 -5.02
C LEU A 21 -1.84 -3.91 -4.95
N ILE A 22 -0.82 -3.42 -5.62
CA ILE A 22 -0.51 -1.99 -5.69
C ILE A 22 -1.69 -1.21 -6.27
N GLU A 23 -2.27 -1.69 -7.36
CA GLU A 23 -3.41 -1.03 -8.00
C GLU A 23 -4.62 -0.99 -7.07
N ASP A 24 -4.94 -2.10 -6.42
CA ASP A 24 -6.07 -2.19 -5.50
C ASP A 24 -5.87 -1.27 -4.30
N LEU A 25 -4.70 -1.29 -3.70
CA LEU A 25 -4.39 -0.46 -2.53
C LEU A 25 -4.36 1.02 -2.90
N THR A 26 -3.84 1.35 -4.08
CA THR A 26 -3.83 2.74 -4.55
C THR A 26 -5.25 3.25 -4.74
N ASN A 27 -6.14 2.45 -5.33
CA ASN A 27 -7.54 2.81 -5.50
C ASN A 27 -8.24 3.02 -4.15
N LYS A 28 -7.97 2.14 -3.18
CA LYS A 28 -8.49 2.30 -1.81
C LYS A 28 -8.00 3.59 -1.17
N MET A 29 -6.71 3.87 -1.32
CA MET A 29 -6.11 5.08 -0.76
C MET A 29 -6.74 6.33 -1.35
N LEU A 30 -6.95 6.36 -2.66
CA LEU A 30 -7.60 7.49 -3.34
C LEU A 30 -9.04 7.68 -2.87
N ALA A 31 -9.79 6.58 -2.70
CA ALA A 31 -11.15 6.63 -2.19
C ALA A 31 -11.19 7.21 -0.76
N GLN A 32 -10.27 6.77 0.09
CA GLN A 32 -10.20 7.27 1.46
C GLN A 32 -9.76 8.73 1.53
N LYS A 33 -8.89 9.16 0.63
CA LYS A 33 -8.53 10.58 0.53
C LYS A 33 -9.70 11.46 0.18
N ARG A 34 -10.62 10.98 -0.68
CA ARG A 34 -11.85 11.68 -1.00
C ARG A 34 -12.74 11.79 0.22
N VAL A 35 -12.93 10.67 0.94
CA VAL A 35 -13.74 10.66 2.16
C VAL A 35 -13.14 11.62 3.19
N LEU A 36 -11.83 11.63 3.33
CA LEU A 36 -11.13 12.56 4.24
C LEU A 36 -11.42 14.01 3.85
N ALA A 37 -11.28 14.35 2.58
CA ALA A 37 -11.55 15.71 2.11
C ALA A 37 -13.00 16.13 2.39
N ASP A 38 -13.94 15.22 2.15
CA ASP A 38 -15.36 15.49 2.42
C ASP A 38 -15.60 15.69 3.91
N CYS A 39 -15.00 14.86 4.76
CA CYS A 39 -15.11 14.98 6.21
C CYS A 39 -14.53 16.30 6.72
N GLU A 40 -13.38 16.70 6.19
CA GLU A 40 -12.76 17.98 6.55
C GLU A 40 -13.65 19.16 6.14
N HIS A 41 -14.22 19.08 4.94
CA HIS A 41 -15.13 20.11 4.43
C HIS A 41 -16.41 20.21 5.26
N MET A 42 -16.94 19.10 5.71
CA MET A 42 -18.16 19.03 6.51
C MET A 42 -17.96 19.31 7.99
N GLY A 43 -16.71 19.45 8.43
CA GLY A 43 -16.40 19.68 9.83
C GLY A 43 -16.59 18.44 10.71
N ALA A 44 -16.26 17.27 10.20
CA ALA A 44 -16.37 16.02 10.94
C ALA A 44 -15.49 16.05 12.20
N PRO A 45 -15.80 15.22 13.22
CA PRO A 45 -14.98 15.15 14.44
C PRO A 45 -13.52 14.79 14.15
N ASP A 46 -12.61 15.38 14.94
CA ASP A 46 -11.17 15.14 14.78
C ASP A 46 -10.80 13.67 14.89
N THR A 47 -11.48 12.93 15.75
CA THR A 47 -11.24 11.49 15.91
C THR A 47 -11.46 10.71 14.62
N LEU A 48 -12.50 11.07 13.87
CA LEU A 48 -12.79 10.46 12.58
C LEU A 48 -11.74 10.85 11.53
N ILE A 49 -11.40 12.12 11.49
CA ILE A 49 -10.38 12.65 10.56
C ILE A 49 -9.03 11.99 10.83
N ASP A 50 -8.63 11.90 12.10
CA ASP A 50 -7.36 11.28 12.49
C ASP A 50 -7.35 9.79 12.12
N GLY A 51 -8.45 9.10 12.30
CA GLY A 51 -8.59 7.70 11.90
C GLY A 51 -8.39 7.51 10.40
N LEU A 52 -9.00 8.37 9.60
CA LEU A 52 -8.85 8.34 8.14
C LEU A 52 -7.41 8.62 7.70
N LYS A 53 -6.77 9.61 8.31
CA LYS A 53 -5.36 9.93 8.03
C LYS A 53 -4.44 8.76 8.38
N SER A 54 -4.70 8.10 9.49
CA SER A 54 -3.94 6.92 9.92
C SER A 54 -4.08 5.77 8.93
N ASP A 55 -5.30 5.50 8.47
CA ASP A 55 -5.56 4.45 7.48
C ASP A 55 -4.85 4.75 6.16
N ILE A 56 -4.90 5.99 5.70
CA ILE A 56 -4.22 6.41 4.47
C ILE A 56 -2.72 6.19 4.59
N LYS A 57 -2.15 6.54 5.73
CA LYS A 57 -0.72 6.33 5.99
C LYS A 57 -0.33 4.86 5.96
N LEU A 58 -1.17 4.00 6.54
CA LEU A 58 -0.94 2.55 6.51
C LEU A 58 -0.98 2.00 5.09
N LEU A 59 -1.95 2.42 4.30
CA LEU A 59 -2.05 2.02 2.90
C LEU A 59 -0.81 2.45 2.12
N ASP A 60 -0.36 3.67 2.32
CA ASP A 60 0.84 4.19 1.67
C ASP A 60 2.07 3.35 2.02
N GLN A 61 2.24 2.99 3.29
CA GLN A 61 3.35 2.16 3.75
C GLN A 61 3.34 0.78 3.10
N VAL A 62 2.16 0.16 2.98
CA VAL A 62 2.04 -1.15 2.34
C VAL A 62 2.35 -1.05 0.85
N ILE A 63 1.87 0.00 0.19
CA ILE A 63 2.17 0.25 -1.23
C ILE A 63 3.68 0.40 -1.44
N GLU A 64 4.35 1.16 -0.60
CA GLU A 64 5.81 1.32 -0.67
C GLU A 64 6.54 -0.02 -0.52
N ARG A 65 6.08 -0.87 0.38
CA ARG A 65 6.66 -2.21 0.55
C ARG A 65 6.48 -3.06 -0.71
N CYS A 66 5.32 -2.94 -1.37
CA CYS A 66 5.07 -3.66 -2.61
C CYS A 66 6.03 -3.21 -3.71
N TYR A 67 6.26 -1.92 -3.84
CA TYR A 67 7.24 -1.39 -4.80
C TYR A 67 8.64 -1.86 -4.48
N ALA A 68 9.03 -1.81 -3.22
CA ALA A 68 10.35 -2.29 -2.80
C ALA A 68 10.56 -3.76 -3.15
N GLN A 69 9.53 -4.58 -2.96
CA GLN A 69 9.60 -6.00 -3.30
C GLN A 69 9.70 -6.23 -4.80
N GLN A 70 8.97 -5.44 -5.61
CA GLN A 70 9.11 -5.49 -7.06
C GLN A 70 10.54 -5.17 -7.50
N GLU A 71 11.14 -4.16 -6.89
CA GLU A 71 12.53 -3.80 -7.15
C GLU A 71 13.48 -4.96 -6.85
N LEU A 72 13.30 -5.62 -5.71
CA LEU A 72 14.11 -6.77 -5.34
C LEU A 72 13.99 -7.91 -6.33
N ILE A 73 12.77 -8.18 -6.80
CA ILE A 73 12.54 -9.21 -7.81
C ILE A 73 13.27 -8.86 -9.11
N ASP A 74 13.16 -7.62 -9.54
CA ASP A 74 13.82 -7.14 -10.75
C ASP A 74 15.34 -7.20 -10.62
N MET A 75 15.88 -6.83 -9.48
CA MET A 75 17.31 -6.91 -9.21
C MET A 75 17.83 -8.37 -9.23
N ARG A 76 17.07 -9.29 -8.65
CA ARG A 76 17.43 -10.71 -8.68
C ARG A 76 17.42 -11.25 -10.09
N ALA A 77 16.44 -10.87 -10.89
CA ALA A 77 16.36 -11.27 -12.30
C ALA A 77 17.56 -10.74 -13.09
N GLU A 78 17.96 -9.50 -12.86
CA GLU A 78 19.13 -8.90 -13.50
C GLU A 78 20.42 -9.63 -13.09
N GLN A 79 20.56 -9.98 -11.82
CA GLN A 79 21.72 -10.72 -11.33
C GLN A 79 21.83 -12.10 -11.98
N ILE A 80 20.71 -12.80 -12.12
CA ILE A 80 20.69 -14.12 -12.77
C ILE A 80 21.10 -14.01 -14.22
N ILE A 81 20.59 -13.01 -14.93
CA ILE A 81 20.93 -12.73 -16.33
C ILE A 81 22.41 -12.33 -16.44
N GLY A 82 22.88 -11.51 -15.51
CA GLY A 82 24.26 -11.02 -15.51
C GLY A 82 25.29 -12.12 -15.25
N LEU A 83 24.90 -13.23 -14.64
CA LEU A 83 25.79 -14.35 -14.37
C LEU A 83 26.00 -15.26 -15.58
N ASN A 84 25.21 -15.09 -16.60
CA ASN A 84 25.36 -15.84 -17.84
C ASN A 84 26.28 -15.11 -18.81
#